data_92ac0c87d76fd1df117d7adc05c1ff8a
#
_entry.id   92ac0c87d76fd1df117d7adc05c1ff8a
#
_cell.length_a   1.000
_cell.length_b   1.000
_cell.length_c   1.000
_cell.angle_alpha   90.00
_cell.angle_beta   90.00
_cell.angle_gamma   90.00
#
_symmetry.space_group_name_H-M   'P 1'
#
loop_
_entity.id
_entity.type
_entity.pdbx_description
1 polymer ?
#
loop_
_entity_poly.entity_id
_entity_poly.type
_entity_poly.pdbx_seq_one_letter_code
_entity_poly.pdbx_strand_id
1 'polypeptide(L)'
;TNNVTFIAINGLVGLSLAPVGWMATLPVMGYVVGGALSTGLVAKSQAKWGRRVSFQLGLLVGLLSAVLCAYAAYTHNFALLTLATLVAGYYSANGQLYRFAAAELAEVSFREKAVSWVMAGGLIGAIVGPNLASKSKGWFETPFMGAYVALTVVAVLGMVLMHFVKFPPVEVKVKGSSEGRPLSEIMKQPVFIVSAAAAALSYGVMN
;
A
#
# COMPACT_ATOMS: atom_id res chain seq x y z
N THR A 1 -5.73 -7.64 -1.08
CA THR A 1 -7.06 -7.44 -0.46
C THR A 1 -7.20 -6.00 0.05
N ASN A 2 -6.37 -5.56 1.01
CA ASN A 2 -6.52 -4.25 1.64
C ASN A 2 -6.46 -3.07 0.66
N ASN A 3 -5.55 -3.03 -0.31
CA ASN A 3 -5.43 -1.91 -1.26
C ASN A 3 -6.72 -1.66 -2.05
N VAL A 4 -7.27 -2.71 -2.66
CA VAL A 4 -8.49 -2.59 -3.47
C VAL A 4 -9.68 -2.21 -2.59
N THR A 5 -9.80 -2.84 -1.42
CA THR A 5 -10.85 -2.54 -0.45
C THR A 5 -10.74 -1.11 0.07
N PHE A 6 -9.51 -0.65 0.36
CA PHE A 6 -9.25 0.73 0.81
C PHE A 6 -9.71 1.76 -0.22
N ILE A 7 -9.37 1.56 -1.49
CA ILE A 7 -9.79 2.45 -2.58
C ILE A 7 -11.31 2.45 -2.72
N ALA A 8 -11.94 1.28 -2.75
CA ALA A 8 -13.39 1.16 -2.92
C ALA A 8 -14.17 1.82 -1.76
N ILE A 9 -13.77 1.56 -0.51
CA ILE A 9 -14.45 2.11 0.66
C ILE A 9 -14.25 3.63 0.74
N ASN A 10 -13.01 4.11 0.55
CA ASN A 10 -12.70 5.54 0.66
C ASN A 10 -13.38 6.38 -0.43
N GLY A 11 -13.66 5.80 -1.60
CA GLY A 11 -14.49 6.46 -2.61
C GLY A 11 -15.93 6.65 -2.13
N LEU A 12 -16.53 5.61 -1.54
CA LEU A 12 -17.91 5.65 -1.04
C LEU A 12 -18.05 6.53 0.22
N VAL A 13 -17.13 6.38 1.17
CA VAL A 13 -17.14 7.19 2.41
C VAL A 13 -16.80 8.65 2.08
N GLY A 14 -15.87 8.87 1.16
CA GLY A 14 -15.56 10.21 0.64
C GLY A 14 -16.80 10.88 0.05
N LEU A 15 -17.59 10.16 -0.73
CA LEU A 15 -18.85 10.68 -1.28
C LEU A 15 -19.87 11.02 -0.19
N SER A 16 -19.94 10.23 0.88
CA SER A 16 -20.89 10.46 1.98
C SER A 16 -20.49 11.59 2.92
N LEU A 17 -19.20 11.90 3.04
CA LEU A 17 -18.67 12.90 3.97
C LEU A 17 -18.19 14.19 3.29
N ALA A 18 -18.06 14.21 1.97
CA ALA A 18 -17.54 15.37 1.25
C ALA A 18 -18.49 16.57 1.36
N PRO A 19 -17.97 17.74 1.73
CA PRO A 19 -18.78 18.98 1.76
C PRO A 19 -19.30 19.38 0.37
N VAL A 20 -18.55 19.05 -0.67
CA VAL A 20 -18.87 19.34 -2.08
C VAL A 20 -18.56 18.11 -2.93
N GLY A 21 -19.40 17.79 -3.92
CA GLY A 21 -19.32 16.54 -4.67
C GLY A 21 -17.97 16.26 -5.35
N TRP A 22 -17.26 17.29 -5.84
CA TRP A 22 -15.93 17.09 -6.47
C TRP A 22 -14.85 16.68 -5.47
N MET A 23 -15.05 16.96 -4.17
CA MET A 23 -14.09 16.55 -3.12
C MET A 23 -14.21 15.07 -2.75
N ALA A 24 -15.25 14.37 -3.17
CA ALA A 24 -15.51 12.97 -2.80
C ALA A 24 -14.34 12.02 -3.13
N THR A 25 -13.54 12.34 -4.14
CA THR A 25 -12.37 11.54 -4.56
C THR A 25 -11.08 11.88 -3.82
N LEU A 26 -11.04 12.97 -3.03
CA LEU A 26 -9.82 13.39 -2.33
C LEU A 26 -9.24 12.33 -1.39
N PRO A 27 -10.03 11.53 -0.64
CA PRO A 27 -9.47 10.46 0.18
C PRO A 27 -8.77 9.39 -0.66
N VAL A 28 -9.30 9.05 -1.84
CA VAL A 28 -8.67 8.10 -2.77
C VAL A 28 -7.39 8.69 -3.36
N MET A 29 -7.44 9.95 -3.78
CA MET A 29 -6.26 10.67 -4.27
C MET A 29 -5.18 10.80 -3.20
N GLY A 30 -5.59 11.10 -1.94
CA GLY A 30 -4.69 11.13 -0.79
C GLY A 30 -3.92 9.82 -0.62
N TYR A 31 -4.60 8.69 -0.78
CA TYR A 31 -3.98 7.37 -0.71
C TYR A 31 -2.92 7.15 -1.80
N VAL A 32 -3.21 7.55 -3.04
CA VAL A 32 -2.28 7.42 -4.17
C VAL A 32 -1.08 8.36 -4.01
N VAL A 33 -1.34 9.63 -3.70
CA VAL A 33 -0.29 10.64 -3.47
C VAL A 33 0.59 10.25 -2.28
N GLY A 34 -0.03 9.80 -1.19
CA GLY A 34 0.68 9.28 -0.01
C GLY A 34 1.59 8.10 -0.37
N GLY A 35 1.14 7.20 -1.24
CA GLY A 35 1.94 6.10 -1.76
C GLY A 35 3.16 6.59 -2.54
N ALA A 36 2.97 7.53 -3.44
CA ALA A 36 4.04 8.12 -4.24
C ALA A 36 5.11 8.81 -3.35
N LEU A 37 4.67 9.65 -2.41
CA LEU A 37 5.55 10.35 -1.47
C LEU A 37 6.29 9.38 -0.53
N SER A 38 5.65 8.29 -0.15
CA SER A 38 6.21 7.29 0.77
C SER A 38 7.24 6.36 0.12
N THR A 39 7.34 6.30 -1.19
CA THR A 39 8.24 5.36 -1.89
C THR A 39 9.70 5.51 -1.44
N GLY A 40 10.19 6.75 -1.31
CA GLY A 40 11.55 7.02 -0.81
C GLY A 40 11.74 6.63 0.66
N LEU A 41 10.71 6.83 1.50
CA LEU A 41 10.74 6.44 2.91
C LEU A 41 10.77 4.92 3.06
N VAL A 42 9.98 4.21 2.27
CA VAL A 42 9.96 2.74 2.24
C VAL A 42 11.31 2.19 1.80
N ALA A 43 11.91 2.75 0.74
CA ALA A 43 13.24 2.35 0.28
C ALA A 43 14.31 2.53 1.37
N LYS A 44 14.30 3.68 2.06
CA LYS A 44 15.20 3.95 3.20
C LYS A 44 14.96 2.99 4.37
N SER A 45 13.69 2.69 4.70
CA SER A 45 13.34 1.77 5.77
C SER A 45 13.81 0.35 5.47
N GLN A 46 13.64 -0.12 4.23
CA GLN A 46 14.11 -1.43 3.80
C GLN A 46 15.65 -1.52 3.79
N ALA A 47 16.34 -0.47 3.37
CA ALA A 47 17.79 -0.43 3.39
C ALA A 47 18.37 -0.43 4.81
N LYS A 48 17.69 0.25 5.76
CA LYS A 48 18.17 0.40 7.14
C LYS A 48 17.81 -0.78 8.04
N TRP A 49 16.56 -1.25 7.96
CA TRP A 49 16.01 -2.23 8.90
C TRP A 49 15.66 -3.57 8.26
N GLY A 50 15.86 -3.68 6.95
CA GLY A 50 15.53 -4.88 6.19
C GLY A 50 14.06 -4.97 5.79
N ARG A 51 13.78 -5.93 4.91
CA ARG A 51 12.44 -6.10 4.33
C ARG A 51 11.39 -6.48 5.37
N ARG A 52 11.72 -7.40 6.29
CA ARG A 52 10.78 -7.89 7.32
C ARG A 52 10.25 -6.75 8.17
N VAL A 53 11.15 -5.93 8.71
CA VAL A 53 10.78 -4.80 9.59
C VAL A 53 10.01 -3.75 8.80
N SER A 54 10.45 -3.42 7.58
CA SER A 54 9.77 -2.44 6.73
C SER A 54 8.35 -2.89 6.36
N PHE A 55 8.14 -4.17 6.04
CA PHE A 55 6.81 -4.71 5.75
C PHE A 55 5.92 -4.73 6.99
N GLN A 56 6.45 -5.06 8.16
CA GLN A 56 5.70 -4.97 9.41
C GLN A 56 5.30 -3.53 9.76
N LEU A 57 6.22 -2.57 9.57
CA LEU A 57 5.90 -1.14 9.71
C LEU A 57 4.82 -0.70 8.72
N GLY A 58 4.89 -1.17 7.46
CA GLY A 58 3.86 -0.91 6.47
C GLY A 58 2.48 -1.40 6.91
N LEU A 59 2.40 -2.64 7.41
CA LEU A 59 1.17 -3.23 7.92
C LEU A 59 0.65 -2.50 9.17
N LEU A 60 1.55 -2.11 10.08
CA LEU A 60 1.20 -1.32 11.27
C LEU A 60 0.62 0.04 10.88
N VAL A 61 1.24 0.76 9.94
CA VAL A 61 0.72 2.02 9.42
C VAL A 61 -0.65 1.80 8.74
N GLY A 62 -0.81 0.73 7.98
CA GLY A 62 -2.09 0.35 7.37
C GLY A 62 -3.18 0.10 8.40
N LEU A 63 -2.85 -0.60 9.51
CA LEU A 63 -3.74 -0.85 10.63
C LEU A 63 -4.15 0.47 11.32
N LEU A 64 -3.18 1.29 11.69
CA LEU A 64 -3.45 2.58 12.33
C LEU A 64 -4.30 3.50 11.43
N SER A 65 -4.00 3.52 10.13
CA SER A 65 -4.79 4.29 9.17
C SER A 65 -6.22 3.77 9.04
N ALA A 66 -6.44 2.44 9.06
CA ALA A 66 -7.78 1.86 9.02
C ALA A 66 -8.60 2.25 10.28
N VAL A 67 -7.98 2.22 11.46
CA VAL A 67 -8.61 2.68 12.71
C VAL A 67 -8.93 4.17 12.65
N LEU A 68 -8.01 5.00 12.14
CA LEU A 68 -8.25 6.44 11.97
C LEU A 68 -9.37 6.72 10.96
N CYS A 69 -9.45 5.94 9.87
CA CYS A 69 -10.55 6.05 8.91
C CYS A 69 -11.90 5.64 9.53
N ALA A 70 -11.92 4.58 10.37
CA ALA A 70 -13.12 4.20 11.12
C ALA A 70 -13.57 5.33 12.06
N TYR A 71 -12.64 5.93 12.77
CA TYR A 71 -12.92 7.08 13.66
C TYR A 71 -13.36 8.32 12.88
N ALA A 72 -12.75 8.60 11.73
CA ALA A 72 -13.16 9.69 10.84
C ALA A 72 -14.58 9.50 10.30
N ALA A 73 -14.95 8.26 9.95
CA ALA A 73 -16.31 7.91 9.55
C ALA A 73 -17.31 8.10 10.71
N TYR A 74 -16.95 7.68 11.93
CA TYR A 74 -17.77 7.86 13.14
C TYR A 74 -17.99 9.33 13.47
N THR A 75 -16.94 10.15 13.41
CA THR A 75 -17.01 11.60 13.71
C THR A 75 -17.46 12.46 12.53
N HIS A 76 -17.78 11.85 11.38
CA HIS A 76 -18.13 12.56 10.14
C HIS A 76 -17.07 13.60 9.72
N ASN A 77 -15.78 13.32 9.98
CA ASN A 77 -14.70 14.27 9.73
C ASN A 77 -13.97 13.94 8.42
N PHE A 78 -14.33 14.67 7.36
CA PHE A 78 -13.75 14.49 6.03
C PHE A 78 -12.24 14.78 5.97
N ALA A 79 -11.77 15.82 6.69
CA ALA A 79 -10.35 16.18 6.70
C ALA A 79 -9.51 15.07 7.35
N LEU A 80 -9.99 14.51 8.47
CA LEU A 80 -9.33 13.39 9.14
C LEU A 80 -9.30 12.14 8.25
N LEU A 81 -10.37 11.86 7.51
CA LEU A 81 -10.42 10.76 6.53
C LEU A 81 -9.32 10.92 5.47
N THR A 82 -9.22 12.13 4.88
CA THR A 82 -8.23 12.42 3.83
C THR A 82 -6.80 12.32 4.37
N LEU A 83 -6.53 12.79 5.58
CA LEU A 83 -5.21 12.65 6.21
C LEU A 83 -4.89 11.19 6.53
N ALA A 84 -5.84 10.44 7.06
CA ALA A 84 -5.65 9.03 7.36
C ALA A 84 -5.35 8.21 6.09
N THR A 85 -6.01 8.51 4.97
CA THR A 85 -5.73 7.86 3.69
C THR A 85 -4.37 8.25 3.11
N LEU A 86 -3.94 9.50 3.27
CA LEU A 86 -2.60 9.94 2.88
C LEU A 86 -1.52 9.13 3.61
N VAL A 87 -1.66 8.95 4.93
CA VAL A 87 -0.75 8.15 5.75
C VAL A 87 -0.79 6.68 5.33
N ALA A 88 -1.97 6.15 5.01
CA ALA A 88 -2.13 4.79 4.51
C ALA A 88 -1.36 4.53 3.19
N GLY A 89 -0.97 5.56 2.46
CA GLY A 89 -0.12 5.47 1.28
C GLY A 89 1.22 4.78 1.55
N TYR A 90 1.79 4.92 2.76
CA TYR A 90 3.00 4.19 3.16
C TYR A 90 2.80 2.67 3.11
N TYR A 91 1.65 2.18 3.57
CA TYR A 91 1.26 0.77 3.43
C TYR A 91 1.14 0.36 1.96
N SER A 92 0.53 1.21 1.11
CA SER A 92 0.40 0.95 -0.32
C SER A 92 1.77 0.80 -1.01
N ALA A 93 2.70 1.72 -0.72
CA ALA A 93 4.06 1.67 -1.25
C ALA A 93 4.81 0.39 -0.85
N ASN A 94 4.67 -0.06 0.41
CA ASN A 94 5.22 -1.35 0.85
C ASN A 94 4.58 -2.53 0.13
N GLY A 95 3.26 -2.49 -0.08
CA GLY A 95 2.50 -3.55 -0.76
C GLY A 95 2.99 -3.83 -2.18
N GLN A 96 3.41 -2.80 -2.91
CA GLN A 96 3.97 -2.94 -4.25
C GLN A 96 5.29 -3.74 -4.29
N LEU A 97 5.99 -3.82 -3.16
CA LEU A 97 7.29 -4.47 -3.07
C LEU A 97 7.20 -5.96 -2.71
N TYR A 98 6.04 -6.48 -2.33
CA TYR A 98 5.87 -7.90 -1.97
C TYR A 98 6.26 -8.84 -3.12
N ARG A 99 5.97 -8.48 -4.37
CA ARG A 99 6.34 -9.27 -5.55
C ARG A 99 7.86 -9.41 -5.71
N PHE A 100 8.60 -8.35 -5.43
CA PHE A 100 10.07 -8.38 -5.48
C PHE A 100 10.65 -9.19 -4.33
N ALA A 101 10.06 -9.07 -3.14
CA ALA A 101 10.45 -9.89 -1.99
C ALA A 101 10.21 -11.38 -2.26
N ALA A 102 9.11 -11.75 -2.91
CA ALA A 102 8.85 -13.13 -3.30
C ALA A 102 9.89 -13.68 -4.29
N ALA A 103 10.30 -12.86 -5.27
CA ALA A 103 11.35 -13.23 -6.21
C ALA A 103 12.72 -13.45 -5.53
N GLU A 104 13.03 -12.65 -4.50
CA GLU A 104 14.29 -12.79 -3.74
C GLU A 104 14.31 -14.01 -2.82
N LEU A 105 13.15 -14.40 -2.27
CA LEU A 105 13.03 -15.56 -1.40
C LEU A 105 13.00 -16.88 -2.16
N ALA A 106 12.66 -16.85 -3.45
CA ALA A 106 12.53 -18.02 -4.29
C ALA A 106 13.88 -18.43 -4.90
N GLU A 107 14.08 -19.73 -5.08
CA GLU A 107 15.19 -20.27 -5.90
C GLU A 107 15.15 -19.69 -7.31
N VAL A 108 16.31 -19.58 -7.96
CA VAL A 108 16.46 -18.95 -9.29
C VAL A 108 15.48 -19.54 -10.31
N SER A 109 15.30 -20.86 -10.29
CA SER A 109 14.38 -21.59 -11.19
C SER A 109 12.90 -21.34 -10.90
N PHE A 110 12.56 -20.82 -9.71
CA PHE A 110 11.17 -20.62 -9.26
C PHE A 110 10.77 -19.14 -9.14
N ARG A 111 11.67 -18.20 -9.41
CA ARG A 111 11.42 -16.75 -9.21
C ARG A 111 10.20 -16.22 -9.95
N GLU A 112 10.07 -16.57 -11.22
CA GLU A 112 8.94 -16.13 -12.05
C GLU A 112 7.60 -16.68 -11.51
N LYS A 113 7.58 -17.94 -11.10
CA LYS A 113 6.41 -18.57 -10.50
C LYS A 113 6.06 -17.91 -9.16
N ALA A 114 7.05 -17.60 -8.32
CA ALA A 114 6.83 -16.93 -7.04
C ALA A 114 6.18 -15.54 -7.22
N VAL A 115 6.63 -14.76 -8.19
CA VAL A 115 6.00 -13.47 -8.55
C VAL A 115 4.56 -13.71 -9.01
N SER A 116 4.33 -14.70 -9.88
CA SER A 116 3.00 -15.02 -10.40
C SER A 116 2.04 -15.45 -9.28
N TRP A 117 2.49 -16.22 -8.29
CA TRP A 117 1.70 -16.61 -7.13
C TRP A 117 1.30 -15.41 -6.25
N VAL A 118 2.23 -14.46 -6.04
CA VAL A 118 1.90 -13.22 -5.30
C VAL A 118 0.89 -12.38 -6.07
N MET A 119 1.02 -12.29 -7.39
CA MET A 119 0.05 -11.58 -8.25
C MET A 119 -1.33 -12.27 -8.24
N ALA A 120 -1.38 -13.61 -8.29
CA ALA A 120 -2.62 -14.37 -8.15
C ALA A 120 -3.29 -14.14 -6.79
N GLY A 121 -2.51 -14.08 -5.70
CA GLY A 121 -3.01 -13.68 -4.38
C GLY A 121 -3.60 -12.27 -4.37
N GLY A 122 -3.01 -11.36 -5.14
CA GLY A 122 -3.56 -10.03 -5.38
C GLY A 122 -4.93 -10.06 -6.05
N LEU A 123 -5.10 -10.91 -7.06
CA LEU A 123 -6.37 -11.10 -7.79
C LEU A 123 -7.47 -11.66 -6.87
N ILE A 124 -7.15 -12.69 -6.07
CA ILE A 124 -8.06 -13.20 -5.03
C ILE A 124 -8.46 -12.06 -4.08
N GLY A 125 -7.50 -11.24 -3.67
CA GLY A 125 -7.73 -10.07 -2.85
C GLY A 125 -8.64 -9.03 -3.49
N ALA A 126 -8.56 -8.85 -4.79
CA ALA A 126 -9.43 -7.94 -5.54
C ALA A 126 -10.90 -8.39 -5.55
N ILE A 127 -11.14 -9.69 -5.50
CA ILE A 127 -12.50 -10.25 -5.39
C ILE A 127 -13.00 -10.22 -3.93
N VAL A 128 -12.18 -10.70 -3.00
CA VAL A 128 -12.56 -10.82 -1.59
C VAL A 128 -12.73 -9.45 -0.93
N GLY A 129 -11.91 -8.46 -1.28
CA GLY A 129 -11.90 -7.15 -0.65
C GLY A 129 -13.23 -6.40 -0.74
N PRO A 130 -13.76 -6.10 -1.94
CA PRO A 130 -15.04 -5.42 -2.09
C PRO A 130 -16.22 -6.21 -1.50
N ASN A 131 -16.19 -7.56 -1.59
CA ASN A 131 -17.20 -8.40 -0.97
C ASN A 131 -17.17 -8.30 0.56
N LEU A 132 -15.98 -8.30 1.16
CA LEU A 132 -15.80 -8.10 2.59
C LEU A 132 -16.34 -6.74 3.02
N ALA A 133 -15.99 -5.69 2.30
CA ALA A 133 -16.46 -4.33 2.55
C ALA A 133 -17.98 -4.22 2.43
N SER A 134 -18.57 -4.82 1.40
CA SER A 134 -20.02 -4.80 1.18
C SER A 134 -20.79 -5.53 2.28
N LYS A 135 -20.29 -6.69 2.74
CA LYS A 135 -20.92 -7.48 3.80
C LYS A 135 -20.77 -6.84 5.19
N SER A 136 -19.64 -6.16 5.42
CA SER A 136 -19.33 -5.57 6.73
C SER A 136 -19.82 -4.13 6.90
N LYS A 137 -20.23 -3.45 5.82
CA LYS A 137 -20.67 -2.04 5.87
C LYS A 137 -21.82 -1.77 6.83
N GLY A 138 -22.68 -2.74 7.08
CA GLY A 138 -23.87 -2.66 7.94
C GLY A 138 -23.70 -3.30 9.32
N TRP A 139 -22.49 -3.66 9.75
CA TRP A 139 -22.29 -4.25 11.08
C TRP A 139 -22.42 -3.25 12.23
N PHE A 140 -22.34 -1.95 11.95
CA PHE A 140 -22.48 -0.87 12.91
C PHE A 140 -23.50 0.15 12.39
N GLU A 141 -24.04 0.95 13.29
CA GLU A 141 -24.96 2.05 12.95
C GLU A 141 -24.30 3.07 12.00
N THR A 142 -23.01 3.32 12.19
CA THR A 142 -22.23 4.18 11.28
C THR A 142 -21.91 3.43 9.99
N PRO A 143 -22.38 3.92 8.82
CA PRO A 143 -22.10 3.30 7.54
C PRO A 143 -20.59 3.13 7.29
N PHE A 144 -20.18 1.98 6.74
CA PHE A 144 -18.80 1.63 6.41
C PHE A 144 -17.82 1.45 7.58
N MET A 145 -18.18 1.78 8.82
CA MET A 145 -17.31 1.55 9.99
C MET A 145 -16.90 0.07 10.08
N GLY A 146 -17.84 -0.85 9.88
CA GLY A 146 -17.57 -2.29 9.85
C GLY A 146 -16.56 -2.70 8.78
N ALA A 147 -16.54 -2.02 7.64
CA ALA A 147 -15.58 -2.29 6.59
C ALA A 147 -14.15 -1.91 7.01
N TYR A 148 -13.95 -0.80 7.71
CA TYR A 148 -12.65 -0.43 8.28
C TYR A 148 -12.20 -1.37 9.41
N VAL A 149 -13.14 -1.83 10.23
CA VAL A 149 -12.86 -2.87 11.25
C VAL A 149 -12.41 -4.17 10.58
N ALA A 150 -13.07 -4.59 9.52
CA ALA A 150 -12.66 -5.77 8.74
C ALA A 150 -11.26 -5.60 8.13
N LEU A 151 -10.93 -4.40 7.63
CA LEU A 151 -9.58 -4.09 7.14
C LEU A 151 -8.52 -4.15 8.25
N THR A 152 -8.86 -3.70 9.46
CA THR A 152 -8.00 -3.80 10.63
C THR A 152 -7.70 -5.27 10.96
N VAL A 153 -8.72 -6.13 10.95
CA VAL A 153 -8.53 -7.58 11.17
C VAL A 153 -7.64 -8.19 10.09
N VAL A 154 -7.85 -7.86 8.82
CA VAL A 154 -6.99 -8.34 7.71
C VAL A 154 -5.55 -7.83 7.86
N ALA A 155 -5.34 -6.60 8.32
CA ALA A 155 -4.00 -6.07 8.58
C ALA A 155 -3.30 -6.84 9.72
N VAL A 156 -4.01 -7.13 10.81
CA VAL A 156 -3.47 -7.96 11.92
C VAL A 156 -3.09 -9.35 11.44
N LEU A 157 -3.97 -10.02 10.68
CA LEU A 157 -3.66 -11.32 10.08
C LEU A 157 -2.43 -11.24 9.17
N GLY A 158 -2.32 -10.17 8.37
CA GLY A 158 -1.14 -9.91 7.55
C GLY A 158 0.13 -9.75 8.38
N MET A 159 0.07 -9.06 9.53
CA MET A 159 1.22 -8.90 10.45
C MET A 159 1.63 -10.25 11.05
N VAL A 160 0.68 -11.06 11.47
CA VAL A 160 0.94 -12.41 12.00
C VAL A 160 1.59 -13.29 10.93
N LEU A 161 1.03 -13.33 9.73
CA LEU A 161 1.61 -14.10 8.61
C LEU A 161 3.02 -13.62 8.26
N MET A 162 3.23 -12.30 8.19
CA MET A 162 4.54 -11.72 7.89
C MET A 162 5.58 -12.02 8.98
N HIS A 163 5.14 -12.25 10.22
CA HIS A 163 6.02 -12.64 11.32
C HIS A 163 6.68 -14.01 11.06
N PHE A 164 6.00 -14.94 10.42
CA PHE A 164 6.52 -16.28 10.11
C PHE A 164 7.41 -16.29 8.87
N VAL A 165 7.37 -15.28 8.01
CA VAL A 165 8.23 -15.20 6.84
C VAL A 165 9.67 -14.87 7.25
N LYS A 166 10.59 -15.74 6.89
CA LYS A 166 12.02 -15.56 7.13
C LYS A 166 12.65 -14.88 5.91
N PHE A 167 13.12 -13.66 6.08
CA PHE A 167 13.89 -12.95 5.07
C PHE A 167 15.38 -13.15 5.31
N PRO A 168 16.22 -13.19 4.27
CA PRO A 168 17.67 -13.19 4.42
C PRO A 168 18.10 -11.93 5.19
N PRO A 169 19.16 -12.01 5.99
CA PRO A 169 19.69 -10.88 6.71
C PRO A 169 20.09 -9.77 5.72
N VAL A 170 19.93 -8.52 6.16
CA VAL A 170 20.39 -7.38 5.37
C VAL A 170 21.92 -7.49 5.26
N GLU A 171 22.44 -7.67 4.06
CA GLU A 171 23.86 -7.48 3.84
C GLU A 171 24.19 -6.02 4.16
N VAL A 172 24.87 -5.81 5.28
CA VAL A 172 25.37 -4.49 5.65
C VAL A 172 26.41 -4.15 4.59
N LYS A 173 26.03 -3.32 3.63
CA LYS A 173 27.00 -2.77 2.68
C LYS A 173 28.11 -2.09 3.47
N VAL A 174 29.30 -2.64 3.42
CA VAL A 174 30.48 -2.07 4.03
C VAL A 174 30.60 -0.63 3.51
N LYS A 175 30.69 0.33 4.44
CA LYS A 175 30.94 1.74 4.10
C LYS A 175 32.21 1.80 3.24
N GLY A 176 32.09 1.98 1.95
CA GLY A 176 33.19 2.02 1.01
C GLY A 176 32.93 1.36 -0.35
N SER A 177 31.91 0.51 -0.49
CA SER A 177 31.57 -0.16 -1.76
C SER A 177 30.30 0.39 -2.42
N SER A 178 29.93 1.65 -2.19
CA SER A 178 28.79 2.27 -2.83
C SER A 178 29.18 2.96 -4.14
N GLU A 179 29.56 2.18 -5.13
CA GLU A 179 29.50 2.64 -6.53
C GLU A 179 28.10 2.48 -7.12
N GLY A 180 27.09 2.87 -6.38
CA GLY A 180 25.79 3.14 -6.97
C GLY A 180 25.87 4.49 -7.67
N ARG A 181 25.56 4.52 -8.98
CA ARG A 181 25.48 5.79 -9.72
C ARG A 181 24.63 6.80 -8.96
N PRO A 182 25.07 8.06 -8.82
CA PRO A 182 24.27 9.07 -8.12
C PRO A 182 22.93 9.26 -8.82
N LEU A 183 21.89 9.49 -8.02
CA LEU A 183 20.51 9.62 -8.53
C LEU A 183 20.39 10.65 -9.64
N SER A 184 21.18 11.72 -9.56
CA SER A 184 21.25 12.79 -10.57
C SER A 184 21.73 12.31 -11.94
N GLU A 185 22.59 11.30 -12.01
CA GLU A 185 23.04 10.71 -13.27
C GLU A 185 21.98 9.76 -13.83
N ILE A 186 21.33 8.97 -12.96
CA ILE A 186 20.25 8.05 -13.38
C ILE A 186 19.09 8.84 -13.97
N MET A 187 18.68 9.93 -13.32
CA MET A 187 17.56 10.78 -13.78
C MET A 187 17.83 11.47 -15.12
N LYS A 188 19.08 11.64 -15.52
CA LYS A 188 19.45 12.24 -16.81
C LYS A 188 19.52 11.23 -17.95
N GLN A 189 19.43 9.93 -17.67
CA GLN A 189 19.48 8.90 -18.70
C GLN A 189 18.21 8.91 -19.56
N PRO A 190 18.31 8.97 -20.88
CA PRO A 190 17.14 8.97 -21.79
C PRO A 190 16.24 7.74 -21.55
N VAL A 191 16.85 6.58 -21.32
CA VAL A 191 16.13 5.32 -21.02
C VAL A 191 15.30 5.44 -19.74
N PHE A 192 15.84 6.09 -18.70
CA PHE A 192 15.08 6.31 -17.45
C PHE A 192 13.90 7.25 -17.69
N ILE A 193 14.11 8.36 -18.41
CA ILE A 193 13.07 9.34 -18.69
C ILE A 193 11.94 8.72 -19.51
N VAL A 194 12.28 7.99 -20.58
CA VAL A 194 11.30 7.31 -21.44
C VAL A 194 10.54 6.24 -20.66
N SER A 195 11.24 5.42 -19.87
CA SER A 195 10.61 4.38 -19.05
C SER A 195 9.68 4.97 -17.99
N ALA A 196 10.09 6.05 -17.33
CA ALA A 196 9.28 6.73 -16.33
C ALA A 196 8.05 7.40 -16.96
N ALA A 197 8.21 8.06 -18.11
CA ALA A 197 7.11 8.66 -18.86
C ALA A 197 6.12 7.60 -19.37
N ALA A 198 6.61 6.50 -19.94
CA ALA A 198 5.78 5.39 -20.39
C ALA A 198 4.99 4.76 -19.22
N ALA A 199 5.63 4.55 -18.08
CA ALA A 199 4.97 4.04 -16.88
C ALA A 199 3.90 5.01 -16.37
N ALA A 200 4.19 6.32 -16.32
CA ALA A 200 3.24 7.33 -15.88
C ALA A 200 2.02 7.41 -16.80
N LEU A 201 2.23 7.42 -18.12
CA LEU A 201 1.15 7.42 -19.11
C LEU A 201 0.32 6.14 -19.04
N SER A 202 0.96 4.98 -18.94
CA SER A 202 0.27 3.69 -18.81
C SER A 202 -0.61 3.64 -17.55
N TYR A 203 -0.10 4.15 -16.41
CA TYR A 203 -0.87 4.23 -15.17
C TYR A 203 -2.03 5.23 -15.29
N GLY A 204 -1.83 6.36 -15.98
CA GLY A 204 -2.87 7.36 -16.21
C GLY A 204 -4.01 6.87 -17.10
N VAL A 205 -3.74 5.96 -18.05
CA VAL A 205 -4.77 5.35 -18.92
C VAL A 205 -5.51 4.21 -18.20
N MET A 206 -4.87 3.55 -17.23
CA MET A 206 -5.43 2.39 -16.53
C MET A 206 -6.38 2.77 -15.38
N ASN A 207 -6.35 4.02 -14.93
CA ASN A 207 -7.21 4.57 -13.88
C ASN A 207 -8.21 5.58 -14.44
#